data_903673b7994a1c02fd49b0bc60feedd3
#
_entry.id   903673b7994a1c02fd49b0bc60feedd3
#
_cell.length_a   1.000
_cell.length_b   1.000
_cell.length_c   1.000
_cell.angle_alpha   90.00
_cell.angle_beta   90.00
_cell.angle_gamma   90.00
#
_symmetry.space_group_name_H-M   'P 1'
#
loop_
_entity.id
_entity.type
_entity.pdbx_description
1 polymer ?
#
loop_
_entity_poly.entity_id
_entity_poly.type
_entity_poly.pdbx_seq_one_letter_code
_entity_poly.pdbx_strand_id
1 'polypeptide(L)'
;CLKDENGHLFDRFRGRVIFPFFSVSGKVTGFAGRLIKQSDKAGKYVNSPTSILYEKKHELYGFYQAKQAIKREDCCYLVEGQLDVIQLVQSGIENVVASGGTALTYPQIRLIHRFTENVTILYDGDNAGIKAALRGLDMMLEEGVNVRVVLLPEGEDPDSFARKHDATEVLEYIKQHQTDFIRFKTK
;
A
#
# COMPACT_ATOMS: atom_id res chain seq x y z
N CYS A 1 8.03 23.29 5.42
CA CYS A 1 8.28 23.79 6.78
C CYS A 1 6.95 24.15 7.45
N LEU A 2 6.85 23.90 8.74
CA LEU A 2 5.76 24.33 9.60
C LEU A 2 6.26 25.48 10.50
N LYS A 3 5.33 26.26 11.04
CA LYS A 3 5.64 27.25 12.09
C LYS A 3 5.14 26.72 13.42
N ASP A 4 5.92 26.88 14.48
CA ASP A 4 5.48 26.65 15.85
C ASP A 4 4.65 27.85 16.35
N GLU A 5 4.15 27.77 17.60
CA GLU A 5 3.35 28.82 18.23
C GLU A 5 4.11 30.15 18.36
N ASN A 6 5.44 30.11 18.35
CA ASN A 6 6.32 31.28 18.41
C ASN A 6 6.74 31.80 17.02
N GLY A 7 6.23 31.17 15.94
CA GLY A 7 6.55 31.56 14.55
C GLY A 7 7.87 30.98 14.01
N HIS A 8 8.58 30.12 14.75
CA HIS A 8 9.81 29.49 14.28
C HIS A 8 9.50 28.41 13.25
N LEU A 9 10.30 28.40 12.19
CA LEU A 9 10.19 27.39 11.14
C LEU A 9 10.85 26.09 11.57
N PHE A 10 10.16 24.98 11.37
CA PHE A 10 10.73 23.64 11.56
C PHE A 10 10.41 22.69 10.43
N ASP A 11 11.28 21.69 10.23
CA ASP A 11 11.07 20.64 9.25
C ASP A 11 10.09 19.59 9.80
N ARG A 12 8.94 19.44 9.10
CA ARG A 12 7.93 18.45 9.41
C ARG A 12 8.48 17.01 9.39
N PHE A 13 9.47 16.75 8.55
CA PHE A 13 10.02 15.42 8.29
C PHE A 13 11.36 15.17 8.97
N ARG A 14 11.75 16.02 9.92
CA ARG A 14 13.01 15.90 10.65
C ARG A 14 13.20 14.49 11.24
N GLY A 15 14.36 13.86 11.00
CA GLY A 15 14.71 12.54 11.50
C GLY A 15 13.91 11.40 10.89
N ARG A 16 13.47 11.55 9.62
CA ARG A 16 12.63 10.57 8.92
C ARG A 16 13.22 10.14 7.58
N VAL A 17 12.98 8.91 7.22
CA VAL A 17 13.10 8.45 5.83
C VAL A 17 11.89 8.96 5.06
N ILE A 18 12.12 9.50 3.87
CA ILE A 18 11.10 10.14 3.04
C ILE A 18 10.66 9.22 1.91
N PHE A 19 9.35 9.07 1.76
CA PHE A 19 8.69 8.30 0.72
C PHE A 19 7.89 9.28 -0.15
N PRO A 20 8.34 9.61 -1.36
CA PRO A 20 7.59 10.51 -2.25
C PRO A 20 6.38 9.80 -2.86
N PHE A 21 5.25 10.50 -2.93
CA PHE A 21 4.10 10.11 -3.72
C PHE A 21 4.18 10.76 -5.09
N PHE A 22 3.81 10.00 -6.12
CA PHE A 22 3.84 10.46 -7.49
C PHE A 22 2.44 10.42 -8.09
N SER A 23 2.07 11.46 -8.82
CA SER A 23 0.91 11.44 -9.70
C SER A 23 1.06 10.36 -10.78
N VAL A 24 -0.03 10.02 -11.48
CA VAL A 24 0.00 9.08 -12.62
C VAL A 24 0.98 9.52 -13.72
N SER A 25 1.25 10.83 -13.83
CA SER A 25 2.20 11.39 -14.79
C SER A 25 3.66 11.44 -14.29
N GLY A 26 3.94 11.01 -13.05
CA GLY A 26 5.29 10.95 -12.49
C GLY A 26 5.78 12.23 -11.81
N LYS A 27 4.89 13.20 -11.55
CA LYS A 27 5.22 14.39 -10.77
C LYS A 27 5.03 14.10 -9.28
N VAL A 28 5.96 14.54 -8.44
CA VAL A 28 5.82 14.42 -6.99
C VAL A 28 4.64 15.28 -6.51
N THR A 29 3.71 14.68 -5.80
CA THR A 29 2.51 15.31 -5.25
C THR A 29 2.64 15.58 -3.75
N GLY A 30 3.29 14.66 -3.01
CA GLY A 30 3.44 14.73 -1.58
C GLY A 30 4.48 13.74 -1.05
N PHE A 31 4.56 13.65 0.27
CA PHE A 31 5.54 12.83 0.96
C PHE A 31 4.93 12.14 2.17
N ALA A 32 5.39 10.92 2.47
CA ALA A 32 5.31 10.32 3.79
C ALA A 32 6.71 10.28 4.41
N GLY A 33 6.79 10.37 5.72
CA GLY A 33 8.06 10.28 6.46
C GLY A 33 7.95 9.30 7.61
N ARG A 34 8.77 8.23 7.62
CA ARG A 34 8.87 7.26 8.71
C ARG A 34 10.03 7.61 9.61
N LEU A 35 9.80 7.65 10.93
CA LEU A 35 10.87 7.86 11.92
C LEU A 35 12.00 6.84 11.75
N ILE A 36 13.25 7.33 11.74
CA ILE A 36 14.45 6.47 11.74
C ILE A 36 14.66 5.85 13.13
N LYS A 37 14.48 6.65 14.18
CA LYS A 37 14.58 6.19 15.56
C LYS A 37 13.22 6.26 16.21
N GLN A 38 12.79 5.17 16.83
CA GLN A 38 11.52 5.10 17.54
C GLN A 38 11.46 6.18 18.63
N SER A 39 10.31 6.82 18.78
CA SER A 39 10.06 7.86 19.78
C SER A 39 8.61 7.78 20.24
N ASP A 40 8.40 7.77 21.55
CA ASP A 40 7.06 7.77 22.15
C ASP A 40 6.33 9.11 21.97
N LYS A 41 7.08 10.18 21.62
CA LYS A 41 6.54 11.54 21.45
C LYS A 41 6.15 11.88 20.01
N ALA A 42 6.48 11.04 19.05
CA ALA A 42 6.25 11.34 17.63
C ALA A 42 5.66 10.13 16.90
N GLY A 43 4.62 10.35 16.11
CA GLY A 43 4.01 9.30 15.30
C GLY A 43 5.01 8.60 14.38
N LYS A 44 4.90 7.27 14.27
CA LYS A 44 5.76 6.43 13.40
C LYS A 44 5.81 6.96 11.97
N TYR A 45 4.66 7.36 11.41
CA TYR A 45 4.53 7.97 10.10
C TYR A 45 3.91 9.37 10.19
N VAL A 46 4.37 10.27 9.32
CA VAL A 46 3.80 11.60 9.08
C VAL A 46 3.66 11.80 7.59
N ASN A 47 2.51 12.30 7.13
CA ASN A 47 2.27 12.61 5.72
C ASN A 47 2.29 14.12 5.48
N SER A 48 2.47 14.51 4.21
CA SER A 48 2.18 15.86 3.76
C SER A 48 0.74 16.24 4.15
N PRO A 49 0.48 17.51 4.51
CA PRO A 49 -0.88 17.97 4.69
C PRO A 49 -1.64 17.93 3.37
N THR A 50 -2.97 17.80 3.44
CA THR A 50 -3.83 17.93 2.27
C THR A 50 -3.62 19.28 1.60
N SER A 51 -3.49 19.27 0.28
CA SER A 51 -3.28 20.45 -0.56
C SER A 51 -3.95 20.25 -1.92
N ILE A 52 -3.91 21.24 -2.79
CA ILE A 52 -4.38 21.13 -4.18
C ILE A 52 -3.62 20.07 -5.00
N LEU A 53 -2.41 19.68 -4.57
CA LEU A 53 -1.57 18.69 -5.24
C LEU A 53 -1.61 17.32 -4.58
N TYR A 54 -1.96 17.24 -3.30
CA TYR A 54 -1.89 16.01 -2.51
C TYR A 54 -3.11 15.83 -1.63
N GLU A 55 -3.81 14.76 -1.86
CA GLU A 55 -4.88 14.29 -1.00
C GLU A 55 -4.73 12.77 -0.79
N LYS A 56 -4.37 12.36 0.42
CA LYS A 56 -3.99 10.99 0.73
C LYS A 56 -5.03 9.94 0.28
N LYS A 57 -6.32 10.28 0.34
CA LYS A 57 -7.40 9.38 -0.10
C LYS A 57 -7.42 9.10 -1.61
N HIS A 58 -6.67 9.87 -2.41
CA HIS A 58 -6.55 9.69 -3.86
C HIS A 58 -5.22 9.06 -4.26
N GLU A 59 -4.27 8.93 -3.33
CA GLU A 59 -2.91 8.50 -3.62
C GLU A 59 -2.71 7.03 -3.29
N LEU A 60 -1.99 6.33 -4.17
CA LEU A 60 -1.44 5.00 -3.91
C LEU A 60 0.07 5.09 -4.00
N TYR A 61 0.77 4.64 -2.96
CA TYR A 61 2.22 4.60 -2.98
C TYR A 61 2.72 3.54 -3.97
N GLY A 62 3.72 3.91 -4.76
CA GLY A 62 4.29 3.03 -5.78
C GLY A 62 3.53 2.99 -7.11
N PHE A 63 2.34 3.61 -7.23
CA PHE A 63 1.48 3.45 -8.40
C PHE A 63 2.12 3.91 -9.71
N TYR A 64 2.83 5.04 -9.71
CA TYR A 64 3.52 5.51 -10.91
C TYR A 64 4.54 4.50 -11.43
N GLN A 65 5.31 3.91 -10.54
CA GLN A 65 6.31 2.90 -10.85
C GLN A 65 5.66 1.59 -11.31
N ALA A 66 4.60 1.16 -10.62
CA ALA A 66 3.93 -0.12 -10.84
C ALA A 66 3.01 -0.16 -12.07
N LYS A 67 2.49 0.97 -12.55
CA LYS A 67 1.40 1.02 -13.55
C LYS A 67 1.67 0.24 -14.83
N GLN A 68 2.92 0.17 -15.31
CA GLN A 68 3.27 -0.59 -16.51
C GLN A 68 3.29 -2.10 -16.23
N ALA A 69 3.82 -2.49 -15.06
CA ALA A 69 3.81 -3.87 -14.63
C ALA A 69 2.37 -4.35 -14.35
N ILE A 70 1.54 -3.53 -13.70
CA ILE A 70 0.11 -3.82 -13.49
C ILE A 70 -0.58 -4.12 -14.81
N LYS A 71 -0.36 -3.29 -15.84
CA LYS A 71 -0.95 -3.50 -17.15
C LYS A 71 -0.40 -4.73 -17.88
N ARG A 72 0.89 -5.01 -17.76
CA ARG A 72 1.57 -6.16 -18.39
C ARG A 72 1.10 -7.48 -17.79
N GLU A 73 1.02 -7.53 -16.46
CA GLU A 73 0.64 -8.73 -15.69
C GLU A 73 -0.88 -8.88 -15.52
N ASP A 74 -1.67 -7.89 -15.96
CA ASP A 74 -3.12 -7.78 -15.73
C ASP A 74 -3.52 -8.10 -14.27
N CYS A 75 -2.73 -7.65 -13.32
CA CYS A 75 -2.91 -7.85 -11.90
C CYS A 75 -2.23 -6.76 -11.09
N CYS A 76 -2.88 -6.29 -10.02
CA CYS A 76 -2.31 -5.37 -9.05
C CYS A 76 -2.26 -6.05 -7.67
N TYR A 77 -1.08 -6.10 -7.06
CA TYR A 77 -0.94 -6.45 -5.65
C TYR A 77 -1.15 -5.21 -4.79
N LEU A 78 -2.05 -5.31 -3.81
CA LEU A 78 -2.34 -4.25 -2.87
C LEU A 78 -1.85 -4.64 -1.47
N VAL A 79 -0.98 -3.80 -0.90
CA VAL A 79 -0.44 -3.93 0.46
C VAL A 79 -0.76 -2.70 1.31
N GLU A 80 -0.42 -2.71 2.59
CA GLU A 80 -0.73 -1.60 3.50
C GLU A 80 0.35 -0.51 3.47
N GLY A 81 1.62 -0.90 3.53
CA GLY A 81 2.74 0.00 3.82
C GLY A 81 3.71 0.25 2.67
N GLN A 82 4.43 1.35 2.78
CA GLN A 82 5.45 1.73 1.79
C GLN A 82 6.64 0.76 1.78
N LEU A 83 6.98 0.18 2.93
CA LEU A 83 8.08 -0.79 3.02
C LEU A 83 7.73 -2.09 2.34
N ASP A 84 6.48 -2.54 2.45
CA ASP A 84 5.98 -3.73 1.78
C ASP A 84 6.16 -3.60 0.26
N VAL A 85 5.77 -2.44 -0.31
CA VAL A 85 5.99 -2.14 -1.73
C VAL A 85 7.46 -2.21 -2.09
N ILE A 86 8.33 -1.53 -1.32
CA ILE A 86 9.76 -1.47 -1.62
C ILE A 86 10.38 -2.88 -1.58
N GLN A 87 10.03 -3.68 -0.58
CA GLN A 87 10.58 -5.01 -0.44
C GLN A 87 10.10 -5.96 -1.55
N LEU A 88 8.81 -5.94 -1.89
CA LEU A 88 8.26 -6.74 -2.98
C LEU A 88 8.88 -6.35 -4.33
N VAL A 89 9.04 -5.05 -4.60
CA VAL A 89 9.73 -4.57 -5.82
C VAL A 89 11.19 -5.00 -5.83
N GLN A 90 11.89 -4.94 -4.71
CA GLN A 90 13.28 -5.41 -4.58
C GLN A 90 13.40 -6.92 -4.83
N SER A 91 12.38 -7.69 -4.47
CA SER A 91 12.29 -9.13 -4.77
C SER A 91 11.86 -9.42 -6.22
N GLY A 92 11.57 -8.41 -7.04
CA GLY A 92 11.19 -8.57 -8.45
C GLY A 92 9.68 -8.52 -8.74
N ILE A 93 8.83 -8.25 -7.74
CA ILE A 93 7.37 -8.11 -7.90
C ILE A 93 7.04 -6.63 -8.08
N GLU A 94 6.94 -6.17 -9.35
CA GLU A 94 6.84 -4.75 -9.68
C GLU A 94 5.40 -4.19 -9.70
N ASN A 95 4.38 -5.05 -9.83
CA ASN A 95 2.97 -4.67 -9.94
C ASN A 95 2.28 -4.50 -8.58
N VAL A 96 2.96 -3.87 -7.63
CA VAL A 96 2.53 -3.69 -6.24
C VAL A 96 2.37 -2.23 -5.87
N VAL A 97 1.31 -1.92 -5.10
CA VAL A 97 0.99 -0.59 -4.59
C VAL A 97 0.53 -0.66 -3.14
N ALA A 98 0.63 0.46 -2.40
CA ALA A 98 0.11 0.53 -1.03
C ALA A 98 -0.90 1.65 -0.83
N SER A 99 -1.90 1.40 0.05
CA SER A 99 -2.84 2.42 0.53
C SER A 99 -2.20 3.45 1.46
N GLY A 100 -1.00 3.15 1.98
CA GLY A 100 -0.21 4.07 2.79
C GLY A 100 -0.68 4.21 4.24
N GLY A 101 -1.19 3.14 4.85
CA GLY A 101 -1.61 3.10 6.26
C GLY A 101 -2.93 3.83 6.53
N THR A 102 -3.82 3.87 5.55
CA THR A 102 -5.23 4.28 5.69
C THR A 102 -6.13 3.19 5.14
N ALA A 103 -7.37 3.16 5.61
CA ALA A 103 -8.39 2.34 4.96
C ALA A 103 -8.45 2.68 3.46
N LEU A 104 -8.62 1.66 2.64
CA LEU A 104 -8.78 1.79 1.21
C LEU A 104 -9.98 2.69 0.88
N THR A 105 -9.90 3.45 -0.21
CA THR A 105 -10.92 4.40 -0.63
C THR A 105 -11.39 4.15 -2.05
N TYR A 106 -12.61 4.56 -2.39
CA TYR A 106 -13.12 4.47 -3.76
C TYR A 106 -12.23 5.14 -4.81
N PRO A 107 -11.68 6.35 -4.60
CA PRO A 107 -10.75 6.94 -5.56
C PRO A 107 -9.50 6.09 -5.82
N GLN A 108 -8.95 5.43 -4.78
CA GLN A 108 -7.81 4.53 -4.94
C GLN A 108 -8.18 3.27 -5.73
N ILE A 109 -9.35 2.69 -5.47
CA ILE A 109 -9.86 1.53 -6.21
C ILE A 109 -10.07 1.88 -7.69
N ARG A 110 -10.75 3.00 -7.97
CA ARG A 110 -10.95 3.49 -9.35
C ARG A 110 -9.64 3.78 -10.07
N LEU A 111 -8.61 4.22 -9.33
CA LEU A 111 -7.30 4.44 -9.91
C LEU A 111 -6.69 3.11 -10.40
N ILE A 112 -6.75 2.05 -9.62
CA ILE A 112 -6.28 0.71 -10.01
C ILE A 112 -7.12 0.18 -11.17
N HIS A 113 -8.46 0.27 -11.07
CA HIS A 113 -9.41 -0.27 -12.04
C HIS A 113 -9.22 0.28 -13.46
N ARG A 114 -8.65 1.47 -13.61
CA ARG A 114 -8.27 2.02 -14.93
C ARG A 114 -7.16 1.25 -15.64
N PHE A 115 -6.44 0.37 -14.95
CA PHE A 115 -5.27 -0.34 -15.45
C PHE A 115 -5.44 -1.86 -15.44
N THR A 116 -6.21 -2.41 -14.51
CA THR A 116 -6.59 -3.82 -14.40
C THR A 116 -7.87 -3.99 -13.59
N GLU A 117 -8.65 -5.01 -13.92
CA GLU A 117 -9.80 -5.44 -13.11
C GLU A 117 -9.40 -6.44 -12.02
N ASN A 118 -8.16 -6.93 -12.01
CA ASN A 118 -7.72 -7.99 -11.12
C ASN A 118 -6.83 -7.44 -10.00
N VAL A 119 -7.29 -7.54 -8.76
CA VAL A 119 -6.55 -7.10 -7.57
C VAL A 119 -6.37 -8.26 -6.60
N THR A 120 -5.14 -8.46 -6.15
CA THR A 120 -4.84 -9.40 -5.07
C THR A 120 -4.35 -8.63 -3.86
N ILE A 121 -5.07 -8.74 -2.77
CA ILE A 121 -4.75 -8.09 -1.50
C ILE A 121 -3.81 -9.01 -0.71
N LEU A 122 -2.65 -8.48 -0.31
CA LEU A 122 -1.70 -9.16 0.56
C LEU A 122 -1.70 -8.44 1.91
N TYR A 123 -2.27 -9.08 2.91
CA TYR A 123 -2.36 -8.51 4.25
C TYR A 123 -1.68 -9.41 5.29
N ASP A 124 -1.35 -8.77 6.40
CA ASP A 124 -0.81 -9.45 7.56
C ASP A 124 -1.76 -10.55 8.03
N GLY A 125 -1.23 -11.68 8.48
CA GLY A 125 -2.01 -12.82 8.95
C GLY A 125 -2.70 -12.59 10.30
N ASP A 126 -2.85 -11.35 10.75
CA ASP A 126 -3.48 -10.99 12.02
C ASP A 126 -4.96 -10.56 11.88
N ASN A 127 -5.65 -10.45 13.02
CA ASN A 127 -7.06 -10.05 13.05
C ASN A 127 -7.32 -8.62 12.54
N ALA A 128 -6.34 -7.73 12.59
CA ALA A 128 -6.48 -6.36 12.09
C ALA A 128 -6.40 -6.35 10.57
N GLY A 129 -5.46 -7.08 9.97
CA GLY A 129 -5.33 -7.29 8.53
C GLY A 129 -6.59 -7.93 7.94
N ILE A 130 -7.14 -8.98 8.58
CA ILE A 130 -8.40 -9.61 8.15
C ILE A 130 -9.56 -8.61 8.12
N LYS A 131 -9.72 -7.78 9.16
CA LYS A 131 -10.78 -6.75 9.20
C LYS A 131 -10.57 -5.65 8.17
N ALA A 132 -9.32 -5.27 7.89
CA ALA A 132 -8.99 -4.31 6.86
C ALA A 132 -9.31 -4.87 5.46
N ALA A 133 -8.95 -6.14 5.21
CA ALA A 133 -9.28 -6.86 3.99
C ALA A 133 -10.80 -6.87 3.74
N LEU A 134 -11.60 -7.29 4.72
CA LEU A 134 -13.05 -7.40 4.59
C LEU A 134 -13.71 -6.05 4.20
N ARG A 135 -13.27 -4.92 4.79
CA ARG A 135 -13.80 -3.60 4.44
C ARG A 135 -13.42 -3.18 3.02
N GLY A 136 -12.20 -3.45 2.60
CA GLY A 136 -11.73 -3.13 1.24
C GLY A 136 -12.44 -3.96 0.17
N LEU A 137 -12.74 -5.22 0.47
CA LEU A 137 -13.38 -6.16 -0.43
C LEU A 137 -14.75 -5.67 -0.92
N ASP A 138 -15.64 -5.27 -0.02
CA ASP A 138 -17.00 -4.83 -0.40
C ASP A 138 -16.92 -3.62 -1.36
N MET A 139 -16.06 -2.65 -1.07
CA MET A 139 -15.84 -1.48 -1.93
C MET A 139 -15.29 -1.84 -3.32
N MET A 140 -14.38 -2.81 -3.41
CA MET A 140 -13.81 -3.25 -4.68
C MET A 140 -14.84 -3.95 -5.55
N LEU A 141 -15.69 -4.79 -4.94
CA LEU A 141 -16.78 -5.46 -5.66
C LEU A 141 -17.81 -4.48 -6.20
N GLU A 142 -18.17 -3.45 -5.42
CA GLU A 142 -19.06 -2.38 -5.86
C GLU A 142 -18.49 -1.62 -7.07
N GLU A 143 -17.17 -1.50 -7.17
CA GLU A 143 -16.48 -0.88 -8.32
C GLU A 143 -16.18 -1.88 -9.45
N GLY A 144 -16.66 -3.14 -9.37
CA GLY A 144 -16.52 -4.14 -10.43
C GLY A 144 -15.14 -4.78 -10.52
N VAL A 145 -14.34 -4.74 -9.44
CA VAL A 145 -12.99 -5.30 -9.40
C VAL A 145 -13.04 -6.77 -8.97
N ASN A 146 -12.31 -7.62 -9.67
CA ASN A 146 -12.09 -9.02 -9.31
C ASN A 146 -11.06 -9.10 -8.17
N VAL A 147 -11.50 -9.46 -6.97
CA VAL A 147 -10.64 -9.44 -5.79
C VAL A 147 -10.29 -10.83 -5.31
N ARG A 148 -9.00 -11.02 -5.05
CA ARG A 148 -8.45 -12.17 -4.32
C ARG A 148 -7.76 -11.68 -3.06
N VAL A 149 -7.76 -12.52 -2.04
CA VAL A 149 -7.09 -12.24 -0.76
C VAL A 149 -6.08 -13.33 -0.49
N VAL A 150 -4.91 -12.92 -0.05
CA VAL A 150 -3.87 -13.78 0.48
C VAL A 150 -3.59 -13.32 1.90
N LEU A 151 -3.72 -14.22 2.86
CA LEU A 151 -3.23 -14.01 4.21
C LEU A 151 -1.84 -14.63 4.30
N LEU A 152 -0.89 -13.84 4.77
CA LEU A 152 0.45 -14.34 5.04
C LEU A 152 0.46 -15.21 6.31
N PRO A 153 1.50 -16.00 6.56
CA PRO A 153 1.63 -16.77 7.79
C PRO A 153 1.55 -15.87 9.03
N GLU A 154 1.07 -16.43 10.14
CA GLU A 154 0.95 -15.69 11.41
C GLU A 154 2.29 -15.07 11.82
N GLY A 155 2.27 -13.78 12.12
CA GLY A 155 3.46 -12.99 12.48
C GLY A 155 4.30 -12.48 11.30
N GLU A 156 3.87 -12.75 10.05
CA GLU A 156 4.51 -12.20 8.86
C GLU A 156 3.66 -11.06 8.26
N ASP A 157 4.36 -10.02 7.81
CA ASP A 157 3.86 -8.99 6.91
C ASP A 157 4.53 -9.13 5.53
N PRO A 158 4.08 -8.44 4.48
CA PRO A 158 4.67 -8.55 3.14
C PRO A 158 6.16 -8.19 3.11
N ASP A 159 6.63 -7.23 3.94
CA ASP A 159 8.04 -6.86 4.06
C ASP A 159 8.87 -8.02 4.63
N SER A 160 8.45 -8.59 5.76
CA SER A 160 9.18 -9.69 6.42
C SER A 160 9.17 -10.97 5.60
N PHE A 161 8.04 -11.28 4.96
CA PHE A 161 7.89 -12.46 4.11
C PHE A 161 8.79 -12.39 2.87
N ALA A 162 8.77 -11.27 2.14
CA ALA A 162 9.58 -11.07 0.95
C ALA A 162 11.10 -10.93 1.23
N ARG A 163 11.50 -10.70 2.48
CA ARG A 163 12.93 -10.76 2.88
C ARG A 163 13.47 -12.17 3.04
N LYS A 164 12.59 -13.14 3.33
CA LYS A 164 12.97 -14.54 3.60
C LYS A 164 12.84 -15.42 2.37
N HIS A 165 12.14 -14.96 1.35
CA HIS A 165 11.79 -15.71 0.16
C HIS A 165 12.20 -14.93 -1.11
N ASP A 166 12.56 -15.66 -2.16
CA ASP A 166 12.75 -15.05 -3.47
C ASP A 166 11.41 -14.77 -4.18
N ALA A 167 11.47 -14.05 -5.33
CA ALA A 167 10.27 -13.67 -6.07
C ALA A 167 9.42 -14.89 -6.49
N THR A 168 10.07 -15.98 -6.88
CA THR A 168 9.37 -17.20 -7.34
C THR A 168 8.61 -17.82 -6.19
N GLU A 169 9.24 -17.96 -5.03
CA GLU A 169 8.63 -18.50 -3.82
C GLU A 169 7.44 -17.63 -3.35
N VAL A 170 7.59 -16.30 -3.37
CA VAL A 170 6.50 -15.37 -3.01
C VAL A 170 5.33 -15.52 -3.96
N LEU A 171 5.57 -15.56 -5.28
CA LEU A 171 4.51 -15.71 -6.28
C LEU A 171 3.83 -17.08 -6.21
N GLU A 172 4.59 -18.14 -5.95
CA GLU A 172 4.04 -19.48 -5.73
C GLU A 172 3.16 -19.52 -4.47
N TYR A 173 3.62 -18.92 -3.38
CA TYR A 173 2.83 -18.81 -2.16
C TYR A 173 1.52 -18.08 -2.42
N ILE A 174 1.55 -16.92 -3.08
CA ILE A 174 0.37 -16.15 -3.46
C ILE A 174 -0.59 -17.02 -4.28
N LYS A 175 -0.09 -17.72 -5.31
CA LYS A 175 -0.89 -18.57 -6.18
C LYS A 175 -1.57 -19.72 -5.44
N GLN A 176 -0.89 -20.31 -4.48
CA GLN A 176 -1.42 -21.45 -3.70
C GLN A 176 -2.41 -21.04 -2.62
N HIS A 177 -2.24 -19.85 -2.03
CA HIS A 177 -3.02 -19.39 -0.87
C HIS A 177 -4.05 -18.32 -1.21
N GLN A 178 -4.11 -17.85 -2.46
CA GLN A 178 -5.13 -16.88 -2.88
C GLN A 178 -6.54 -17.51 -2.75
N THR A 179 -7.41 -16.74 -2.11
CA THR A 179 -8.81 -17.14 -1.90
C THR A 179 -9.70 -16.09 -2.56
N ASP A 180 -10.73 -16.54 -3.29
CA ASP A 180 -11.73 -15.62 -3.81
C ASP A 180 -12.57 -15.02 -2.68
N PHE A 181 -13.23 -13.90 -2.99
CA PHE A 181 -14.05 -13.16 -2.04
C PHE A 181 -15.10 -14.01 -1.33
N ILE A 182 -15.84 -14.86 -2.06
CA ILE A 182 -16.95 -15.64 -1.49
C ILE A 182 -16.41 -16.61 -0.45
N ARG A 183 -15.36 -17.34 -0.76
CA ARG A 183 -14.72 -18.26 0.15
C ARG A 183 -14.08 -17.57 1.34
N PHE A 184 -13.52 -16.35 1.14
CA PHE A 184 -12.91 -15.60 2.23
C PHE A 184 -13.95 -15.09 3.24
N LYS A 185 -15.13 -14.63 2.76
CA LYS A 185 -16.19 -14.07 3.63
C LYS A 185 -17.01 -15.16 4.36
N THR A 186 -16.98 -16.41 3.91
CA THR A 186 -17.75 -17.52 4.49
C THR A 186 -16.96 -18.41 5.45
N LYS A 187 -15.66 -18.15 5.63
CA LYS A 187 -14.82 -18.75 6.67
C LYS A 187 -14.87 -17.94 7.95
#